data_ca056d582677633fec331d06489b1f73
#
_entry.id   ca056d582677633fec331d06489b1f73
#
_cell.length_a   1.000
_cell.length_b   1.000
_cell.length_c   1.000
_cell.angle_alpha   90.00
_cell.angle_beta   90.00
_cell.angle_gamma   90.00
#
_symmetry.space_group_name_H-M   'P 1'
#
loop_
_entity.id
_entity.type
_entity.pdbx_description
1 polymer ?
#
loop_
_entity_poly.entity_id
_entity_poly.type
_entity_poly.pdbx_seq_one_letter_code
_entity_poly.pdbx_strand_id
1 'polypeptide(L)'
;FVIFDDVQFPRGKKHFGHRNQIKTPNGTKWLSVPIKNKSDMVSFNDTIINYDIDWHHEHLRLMELNYKDSPYFNDYYQDLKYIIEGEYESLTELSTDLIRYFMSKLNIRTTIARSSELSSEYQKGSDKIFSILENVNATDYLTGSGPGSQRYIDEEEFKKREINLHWQNYECKEYNQL
;
A
#
# COMPACT_ATOMS: atom_id res chain seq x y z
N PHE A 1 -1.45 -1.27 -12.35
CA PHE A 1 -1.54 -0.82 -10.96
C PHE A 1 -0.46 0.22 -10.69
N VAL A 2 -0.85 1.42 -10.25
CA VAL A 2 0.10 2.49 -9.96
C VAL A 2 0.25 2.67 -8.45
N ILE A 3 1.49 2.62 -7.97
CA ILE A 3 1.87 2.94 -6.59
C ILE A 3 2.18 4.43 -6.54
N PHE A 4 1.42 5.20 -5.75
CA PHE A 4 1.66 6.62 -5.51
C PHE A 4 2.77 6.78 -4.46
N ASP A 5 4.02 6.73 -4.90
CA ASP A 5 5.21 6.77 -4.05
C ASP A 5 5.78 8.18 -3.82
N ASP A 6 5.49 9.11 -4.70
CA ASP A 6 5.95 10.50 -4.65
C ASP A 6 4.90 11.49 -4.07
N VAL A 7 3.83 10.97 -3.48
CA VAL A 7 2.87 11.77 -2.71
C VAL A 7 3.31 11.89 -1.25
N GLN A 8 2.87 12.98 -0.60
CA GLN A 8 3.23 13.23 0.79
C GLN A 8 2.81 12.10 1.71
N PHE A 9 3.75 11.64 2.55
CA PHE A 9 3.47 10.68 3.61
C PHE A 9 2.46 11.26 4.61
N PRO A 10 1.36 10.55 4.92
CA PRO A 10 0.30 11.07 5.77
C PRO A 10 0.77 11.21 7.23
N ARG A 11 0.32 12.28 7.89
CA ARG A 11 0.60 12.52 9.31
C ARG A 11 -0.52 11.98 10.20
N GLY A 12 -0.17 11.72 11.45
CA GLY A 12 -1.13 11.33 12.49
C GLY A 12 -1.27 9.82 12.66
N LYS A 13 -2.31 9.42 13.43
CA LYS A 13 -2.45 8.03 13.90
C LYS A 13 -3.52 7.22 13.17
N LYS A 14 -4.16 7.78 12.13
CA LYS A 14 -5.32 7.14 11.49
C LYS A 14 -5.06 6.69 10.04
N HIS A 15 -3.80 6.38 9.71
CA HIS A 15 -3.46 5.93 8.35
C HIS A 15 -2.73 4.57 8.38
N PHE A 16 -2.72 3.88 7.24
CA PHE A 16 -2.10 2.58 7.04
C PHE A 16 -0.76 2.66 6.29
N GLY A 17 -0.20 3.84 6.10
CA GLY A 17 0.97 4.07 5.26
C GLY A 17 2.23 3.29 5.66
N HIS A 18 2.43 3.01 6.96
CA HIS A 18 3.58 2.25 7.47
C HIS A 18 3.18 1.16 8.45
N ARG A 19 1.91 0.79 8.50
CA ARG A 19 1.40 -0.18 9.46
C ARG A 19 0.12 -0.85 8.98
N ASN A 20 -0.14 -2.03 9.52
CA ASN A 20 -1.40 -2.74 9.33
C ASN A 20 -1.78 -3.48 10.62
N GLN A 21 -2.99 -4.02 10.66
CA GLN A 21 -3.48 -4.77 11.80
C GLN A 21 -3.45 -6.27 11.53
N ILE A 22 -3.14 -7.04 12.57
CA ILE A 22 -3.35 -8.48 12.63
C ILE A 22 -4.42 -8.81 13.62
N LYS A 23 -5.11 -9.94 13.40
CA LYS A 23 -6.02 -10.53 14.37
C LYS A 23 -5.23 -11.25 15.46
N THR A 24 -5.69 -11.11 16.70
CA THR A 24 -5.17 -11.85 17.86
C THR A 24 -6.35 -12.37 18.69
N PRO A 25 -6.14 -13.32 19.63
CA PRO A 25 -7.21 -13.77 20.54
C PRO A 25 -7.88 -12.64 21.34
N ASN A 26 -7.16 -11.55 21.56
CA ASN A 26 -7.63 -10.40 22.35
C ASN A 26 -8.07 -9.21 21.48
N GLY A 27 -8.39 -9.41 20.21
CA GLY A 27 -8.76 -8.37 19.26
C GLY A 27 -7.67 -8.10 18.22
N THR A 28 -7.57 -6.87 17.73
CA THR A 28 -6.57 -6.50 16.72
C THR A 28 -5.32 -5.89 17.32
N LYS A 29 -4.17 -6.16 16.71
CA LYS A 29 -2.88 -5.54 17.08
C LYS A 29 -2.23 -4.91 15.86
N TRP A 30 -1.67 -3.71 16.02
CA TRP A 30 -0.92 -3.02 14.98
C TRP A 30 0.48 -3.62 14.81
N LEU A 31 0.83 -3.90 13.56
CA LEU A 31 2.20 -4.09 13.11
C LEU A 31 2.64 -2.78 12.44
N SER A 32 3.65 -2.14 12.97
CA SER A 32 4.13 -0.85 12.46
C SER A 32 5.59 -0.93 12.09
N VAL A 33 5.92 -0.56 10.86
CA VAL A 33 7.31 -0.35 10.45
C VAL A 33 7.77 1.00 11.00
N PRO A 34 8.81 1.06 11.83
CA PRO A 34 9.30 2.33 12.36
C PRO A 34 10.00 3.14 11.26
N ILE A 35 9.83 4.46 11.28
CA ILE A 35 10.42 5.38 10.31
C ILE A 35 11.24 6.47 11.01
N LYS A 36 12.35 6.92 10.37
CA LYS A 36 13.28 7.91 10.95
C LYS A 36 12.73 9.33 10.89
N ASN A 37 12.12 9.73 9.79
CA ASN A 37 11.77 11.11 9.46
C ASN A 37 10.27 11.44 9.65
N LYS A 38 9.71 11.04 10.81
CA LYS A 38 8.27 11.23 11.12
C LYS A 38 7.78 12.67 11.15
N SER A 39 8.65 13.63 11.43
CA SER A 39 8.32 15.04 11.57
C SER A 39 8.34 15.79 10.24
N ASP A 40 9.01 15.27 9.24
CA ASP A 40 9.25 15.95 7.99
C ASP A 40 8.08 15.79 7.02
N MET A 41 7.95 16.74 6.09
CA MET A 41 6.98 16.66 4.99
C MET A 41 7.61 15.94 3.81
N VAL A 42 7.91 14.65 4.00
CA VAL A 42 8.54 13.80 2.99
C VAL A 42 7.50 13.02 2.19
N SER A 43 7.88 12.55 1.01
CA SER A 43 7.10 11.61 0.22
C SER A 43 7.18 10.19 0.80
N PHE A 44 6.35 9.26 0.32
CA PHE A 44 6.52 7.86 0.66
C PHE A 44 7.88 7.34 0.23
N ASN A 45 8.36 7.76 -0.94
CA ASN A 45 9.64 7.33 -1.50
C ASN A 45 10.84 7.77 -0.65
N ASP A 46 10.73 8.94 -0.01
CA ASP A 46 11.76 9.50 0.87
C ASP A 46 11.60 9.03 2.34
N THR A 47 10.61 8.20 2.63
CA THR A 47 10.38 7.72 3.99
C THR A 47 11.34 6.58 4.32
N ILE A 48 12.32 6.87 5.19
CA ILE A 48 13.40 5.95 5.57
C ILE A 48 12.95 5.04 6.71
N ILE A 49 13.19 3.73 6.58
CA ILE A 49 12.93 2.75 7.62
C ILE A 49 13.95 2.91 8.76
N ASN A 50 13.48 2.83 9.99
CA ASN A 50 14.34 2.89 11.17
C ASN A 50 14.69 1.48 11.68
N TYR A 51 15.88 1.02 11.34
CA TYR A 51 16.43 -0.27 11.76
C TYR A 51 17.08 -0.27 13.16
N ASP A 52 17.16 0.88 13.84
CA ASP A 52 17.58 0.94 15.23
C ASP A 52 16.56 0.28 16.18
N ILE A 53 15.36 0.02 15.67
CA ILE A 53 14.28 -0.68 16.36
C ILE A 53 14.11 -2.06 15.71
N ASP A 54 14.21 -3.09 16.50
CA ASP A 54 14.02 -4.48 16.04
C ASP A 54 12.54 -4.81 15.77
N TRP A 55 12.01 -4.24 14.70
CA TRP A 55 10.62 -4.44 14.30
C TRP A 55 10.38 -5.74 13.53
N HIS A 56 11.39 -6.25 12.83
CA HIS A 56 11.30 -7.48 12.03
C HIS A 56 10.95 -8.67 12.92
N HIS A 57 11.78 -8.91 13.93
CA HIS A 57 11.57 -10.03 14.86
C HIS A 57 10.23 -9.90 15.59
N GLU A 58 9.83 -8.69 16.00
CA GLU A 58 8.52 -8.51 16.64
C GLU A 58 7.36 -8.79 15.68
N HIS A 59 7.43 -8.36 14.41
CA HIS A 59 6.40 -8.67 13.42
C HIS A 59 6.30 -10.17 13.16
N LEU A 60 7.43 -10.83 12.90
CA LEU A 60 7.47 -12.26 12.64
C LEU A 60 7.00 -13.07 13.83
N ARG A 61 7.47 -12.73 15.04
CA ARG A 61 7.02 -13.34 16.30
C ARG A 61 5.50 -13.23 16.49
N LEU A 62 4.93 -12.06 16.21
CA LEU A 62 3.50 -11.85 16.33
C LEU A 62 2.70 -12.61 15.27
N MET A 63 3.19 -12.70 14.04
CA MET A 63 2.57 -13.52 13.00
C MET A 63 2.60 -14.99 13.39
N GLU A 64 3.74 -15.52 13.81
CA GLU A 64 3.87 -16.90 14.24
C GLU A 64 2.98 -17.21 15.44
N LEU A 65 3.01 -16.37 16.47
CA LEU A 65 2.20 -16.56 17.68
C LEU A 65 0.69 -16.64 17.39
N ASN A 66 0.20 -15.88 16.43
CA ASN A 66 -1.23 -15.75 16.18
C ASN A 66 -1.74 -16.57 14.99
N TYR A 67 -0.86 -17.03 14.07
CA TYR A 67 -1.28 -17.69 12.84
C TYR A 67 -0.63 -19.06 12.58
N LYS A 68 0.33 -19.53 13.39
CA LYS A 68 1.04 -20.81 13.15
C LYS A 68 0.12 -22.02 13.01
N ASP A 69 -1.03 -21.98 13.67
CA ASP A 69 -2.00 -23.07 13.66
C ASP A 69 -3.04 -22.94 12.51
N SER A 70 -2.95 -21.86 11.71
CA SER A 70 -3.81 -21.67 10.54
C SER A 70 -3.45 -22.64 9.41
N PRO A 71 -4.43 -23.19 8.66
CA PRO A 71 -4.22 -24.23 7.67
C PRO A 71 -3.16 -23.91 6.60
N TYR A 72 -3.03 -22.63 6.23
CA TYR A 72 -2.14 -22.19 5.14
C TYR A 72 -0.93 -21.38 5.64
N PHE A 73 -0.65 -21.37 6.94
CA PHE A 73 0.45 -20.59 7.50
C PHE A 73 1.80 -20.92 6.84
N ASN A 74 2.12 -22.19 6.71
CA ASN A 74 3.39 -22.64 6.15
C ASN A 74 3.55 -22.31 4.66
N ASP A 75 2.45 -22.15 3.93
CA ASP A 75 2.46 -21.82 2.50
C ASP A 75 2.89 -20.38 2.23
N TYR A 76 2.75 -19.49 3.23
CA TYR A 76 3.00 -18.07 3.08
C TYR A 76 4.08 -17.52 4.00
N TYR A 77 4.28 -18.12 5.18
CA TYR A 77 5.10 -17.51 6.23
C TYR A 77 6.58 -17.39 5.83
N GLN A 78 7.15 -18.36 5.15
CA GLN A 78 8.57 -18.33 4.79
C GLN A 78 8.86 -17.23 3.76
N ASP A 79 8.00 -17.06 2.79
CA ASP A 79 8.15 -15.99 1.80
C ASP A 79 7.99 -14.60 2.45
N LEU A 80 6.98 -14.45 3.33
CA LEU A 80 6.78 -13.20 4.08
C LEU A 80 7.95 -12.90 5.02
N LYS A 81 8.49 -13.93 5.67
CA LYS A 81 9.68 -13.81 6.51
C LYS A 81 10.85 -13.29 5.70
N TYR A 82 11.12 -13.87 4.54
CA TYR A 82 12.21 -13.43 3.66
C TYR A 82 12.06 -11.95 3.26
N ILE A 83 10.84 -11.51 2.92
CA ILE A 83 10.59 -10.11 2.58
C ILE A 83 10.76 -9.19 3.80
N ILE A 84 10.22 -9.58 4.96
CA ILE A 84 10.27 -8.75 6.19
C ILE A 84 11.70 -8.61 6.71
N GLU A 85 12.53 -9.67 6.60
CA GLU A 85 13.96 -9.66 7.00
C GLU A 85 14.86 -8.98 5.96
N GLY A 86 14.34 -8.61 4.79
CA GLY A 86 15.08 -7.89 3.77
C GLY A 86 15.51 -6.49 4.23
N GLU A 87 16.63 -6.01 3.69
CA GLU A 87 17.11 -4.65 3.92
C GLU A 87 16.57 -3.72 2.82
N TYR A 88 15.86 -2.69 3.22
CA TYR A 88 15.24 -1.70 2.33
C TYR A 88 15.66 -0.29 2.74
N GLU A 89 16.01 0.54 1.78
CA GLU A 89 16.31 1.95 2.05
C GLU A 89 15.04 2.72 2.40
N SER A 90 13.95 2.49 1.66
CA SER A 90 12.69 3.20 1.82
C SER A 90 11.51 2.29 2.16
N LEU A 91 10.50 2.90 2.78
CA LEU A 91 9.21 2.24 3.03
C LEU A 91 8.50 1.82 1.73
N THR A 92 8.70 2.58 0.65
CA THR A 92 8.12 2.27 -0.68
C THR A 92 8.68 0.98 -1.25
N GLU A 93 9.98 0.71 -1.09
CA GLU A 93 10.59 -0.53 -1.56
C GLU A 93 10.00 -1.75 -0.86
N LEU A 94 10.01 -1.77 0.47
CA LEU A 94 9.37 -2.83 1.26
C LEU A 94 7.90 -3.03 0.86
N SER A 95 7.14 -1.94 0.75
CA SER A 95 5.72 -1.99 0.39
C SER A 95 5.53 -2.53 -1.03
N THR A 96 6.38 -2.16 -1.97
CA THR A 96 6.34 -2.64 -3.35
C THR A 96 6.56 -4.15 -3.42
N ASP A 97 7.52 -4.68 -2.67
CA ASP A 97 7.81 -6.12 -2.66
C ASP A 97 6.67 -6.91 -1.99
N LEU A 98 6.10 -6.38 -0.91
CA LEU A 98 4.89 -6.97 -0.32
C LEU A 98 3.70 -6.96 -1.29
N ILE A 99 3.47 -5.86 -2.03
CA ILE A 99 2.42 -5.78 -3.05
C ILE A 99 2.65 -6.81 -4.15
N ARG A 100 3.87 -6.91 -4.69
CA ARG A 100 4.24 -7.91 -5.71
C ARG A 100 4.00 -9.33 -5.22
N TYR A 101 4.40 -9.61 -3.99
CA TYR A 101 4.17 -10.90 -3.37
C TYR A 101 2.69 -11.26 -3.31
N PHE A 102 1.85 -10.38 -2.76
CA PHE A 102 0.42 -10.65 -2.66
C PHE A 102 -0.26 -10.74 -4.03
N MET A 103 0.11 -9.90 -4.99
CA MET A 103 -0.39 -10.01 -6.37
C MET A 103 -0.06 -11.37 -6.98
N SER A 104 1.17 -11.84 -6.79
CA SER A 104 1.59 -13.18 -7.22
C SER A 104 0.74 -14.29 -6.61
N LYS A 105 0.54 -14.26 -5.28
CA LYS A 105 -0.27 -15.28 -4.58
C LYS A 105 -1.75 -15.23 -4.96
N LEU A 106 -2.26 -14.07 -5.36
CA LEU A 106 -3.63 -13.87 -5.85
C LEU A 106 -3.78 -14.08 -7.37
N ASN A 107 -2.73 -14.50 -8.08
CA ASN A 107 -2.70 -14.62 -9.54
C ASN A 107 -3.05 -13.32 -10.29
N ILE A 108 -2.76 -12.16 -9.70
CA ILE A 108 -2.96 -10.86 -10.33
C ILE A 108 -1.72 -10.56 -11.18
N ARG A 109 -1.91 -10.48 -12.52
CA ARG A 109 -0.84 -10.29 -13.50
C ARG A 109 -0.72 -8.84 -13.99
N THR A 110 -1.39 -7.90 -13.33
CA THR A 110 -1.36 -6.48 -13.70
C THR A 110 0.04 -5.92 -13.51
N THR A 111 0.52 -5.18 -14.51
CA THR A 111 1.80 -4.46 -14.43
C THR A 111 1.78 -3.44 -13.30
N ILE A 112 2.85 -3.37 -12.54
CA ILE A 112 3.05 -2.37 -11.49
C ILE A 112 3.96 -1.27 -12.04
N ALA A 113 3.57 -0.02 -11.83
CA ALA A 113 4.38 1.16 -12.09
C ALA A 113 4.35 2.09 -10.85
N ARG A 114 5.35 2.97 -10.74
CA ARG A 114 5.39 4.01 -9.71
C ARG A 114 4.93 5.35 -10.29
N SER A 115 4.22 6.13 -9.50
CA SER A 115 3.80 7.47 -9.94
C SER A 115 4.98 8.41 -10.20
N SER A 116 6.08 8.26 -9.47
CA SER A 116 7.33 8.99 -9.69
C SER A 116 7.96 8.72 -11.07
N GLU A 117 7.67 7.59 -11.69
CA GLU A 117 8.15 7.22 -13.02
C GLU A 117 7.20 7.70 -14.14
N LEU A 118 5.95 8.01 -13.82
CA LEU A 118 4.88 8.28 -14.77
C LEU A 118 4.42 9.74 -14.82
N SER A 119 4.78 10.56 -13.84
CA SER A 119 4.33 11.96 -13.77
C SER A 119 5.44 12.89 -13.34
N SER A 120 5.33 14.18 -13.64
CA SER A 120 6.30 15.17 -13.14
C SER A 120 6.11 15.42 -11.64
N GLU A 121 7.20 15.71 -10.92
CA GLU A 121 7.21 16.00 -9.48
C GLU A 121 6.32 17.18 -9.07
N TYR A 122 6.03 18.09 -10.00
CA TYR A 122 5.28 19.31 -9.71
C TYR A 122 3.77 19.14 -9.77
N GLN A 123 3.27 18.03 -10.29
CA GLN A 123 1.82 17.79 -10.38
C GLN A 123 1.25 17.28 -9.07
N LYS A 124 0.09 17.80 -8.66
CA LYS A 124 -0.60 17.46 -7.42
C LYS A 124 -2.08 17.22 -7.65
N GLY A 125 -2.69 16.45 -6.74
CA GLY A 125 -4.13 16.23 -6.78
C GLY A 125 -4.62 15.60 -8.08
N SER A 126 -5.67 16.16 -8.65
CA SER A 126 -6.31 15.68 -9.88
C SER A 126 -5.38 15.76 -11.09
N ASP A 127 -4.56 16.82 -11.21
CA ASP A 127 -3.64 16.99 -12.33
C ASP A 127 -2.62 15.85 -12.41
N LYS A 128 -2.14 15.38 -11.25
CA LYS A 128 -1.25 14.22 -11.18
C LYS A 128 -1.94 12.95 -11.66
N ILE A 129 -3.18 12.73 -11.24
CA ILE A 129 -3.97 11.57 -11.67
C ILE A 129 -4.11 11.59 -13.20
N PHE A 130 -4.52 12.71 -13.79
CA PHE A 130 -4.70 12.81 -15.24
C PHE A 130 -3.38 12.65 -16.00
N SER A 131 -2.29 13.24 -15.52
CA SER A 131 -0.98 13.03 -16.14
C SER A 131 -0.56 11.56 -16.18
N ILE A 132 -0.79 10.82 -15.10
CA ILE A 132 -0.51 9.39 -15.05
C ILE A 132 -1.40 8.64 -16.05
N LEU A 133 -2.70 8.92 -16.08
CA LEU A 133 -3.66 8.28 -16.99
C LEU A 133 -3.33 8.53 -18.46
N GLU A 134 -2.94 9.75 -18.80
CA GLU A 134 -2.48 10.11 -20.15
C GLU A 134 -1.19 9.39 -20.52
N ASN A 135 -0.23 9.31 -19.60
CA ASN A 135 1.06 8.65 -19.84
C ASN A 135 0.92 7.16 -20.12
N VAL A 136 -0.07 6.49 -19.51
CA VAL A 136 -0.34 5.07 -19.74
C VAL A 136 -1.45 4.84 -20.77
N ASN A 137 -1.96 5.88 -21.44
CA ASN A 137 -3.09 5.84 -22.38
C ASN A 137 -4.31 5.11 -21.79
N ALA A 138 -4.66 5.44 -20.55
CA ALA A 138 -5.75 4.80 -19.84
C ALA A 138 -7.12 5.22 -20.41
N THR A 139 -8.00 4.26 -20.67
CA THR A 139 -9.40 4.48 -21.00
C THR A 139 -10.32 4.34 -19.80
N ASP A 140 -9.83 3.70 -18.74
CA ASP A 140 -10.59 3.38 -17.56
C ASP A 140 -9.73 3.65 -16.30
N TYR A 141 -10.35 4.20 -15.27
CA TYR A 141 -9.72 4.47 -13.98
C TYR A 141 -10.53 3.87 -12.84
N LEU A 142 -9.95 2.91 -12.14
CA LEU A 142 -10.53 2.34 -10.93
C LEU A 142 -9.93 3.01 -9.69
N THR A 143 -10.78 3.60 -8.87
CA THR A 143 -10.37 4.28 -7.62
C THR A 143 -11.19 3.81 -6.42
N GLY A 144 -10.64 4.00 -5.21
CA GLY A 144 -11.36 3.74 -3.98
C GLY A 144 -12.47 4.75 -3.72
N SER A 145 -13.54 4.33 -3.06
CA SER A 145 -14.70 5.18 -2.70
C SER A 145 -14.53 5.96 -1.39
N GLY A 146 -13.36 5.91 -0.75
CA GLY A 146 -13.09 6.60 0.51
C GLY A 146 -12.96 8.13 0.36
N PRO A 147 -13.11 8.89 1.47
CA PRO A 147 -13.05 10.37 1.45
C PRO A 147 -11.74 10.94 0.88
N GLY A 148 -10.64 10.17 0.99
CA GLY A 148 -9.35 10.54 0.42
C GLY A 148 -9.38 10.59 -1.11
N SER A 149 -9.96 9.57 -1.73
CA SER A 149 -10.10 9.50 -3.20
C SER A 149 -11.13 10.52 -3.70
N GLN A 150 -12.29 10.60 -3.05
CA GLN A 150 -13.36 11.52 -3.45
C GLN A 150 -12.90 12.99 -3.52
N ARG A 151 -11.96 13.40 -2.66
CA ARG A 151 -11.43 14.77 -2.64
C ARG A 151 -10.75 15.19 -3.95
N TYR A 152 -10.16 14.23 -4.67
CA TYR A 152 -9.33 14.50 -5.85
C TYR A 152 -9.99 14.08 -7.16
N ILE A 153 -11.25 13.62 -7.11
CA ILE A 153 -11.97 13.16 -8.29
C ILE A 153 -13.01 14.21 -8.71
N ASP A 154 -12.86 14.71 -9.94
CA ASP A 154 -13.84 15.51 -10.63
C ASP A 154 -14.42 14.67 -11.79
N GLU A 155 -15.63 14.13 -11.58
CA GLU A 155 -16.28 13.25 -12.55
C GLU A 155 -16.55 13.91 -13.90
N GLU A 156 -16.81 15.23 -13.92
CA GLU A 156 -17.03 15.96 -15.16
C GLU A 156 -15.74 16.09 -15.98
N GLU A 157 -14.59 16.22 -15.31
CA GLU A 157 -13.30 16.28 -15.97
C GLU A 157 -12.92 14.91 -16.57
N PHE A 158 -13.25 13.81 -15.89
CA PHE A 158 -13.10 12.45 -16.43
C PHE A 158 -13.93 12.25 -17.71
N LYS A 159 -15.21 12.71 -17.71
CA LYS A 159 -16.08 12.66 -18.90
C LYS A 159 -15.52 13.46 -20.08
N LYS A 160 -15.01 14.67 -19.83
CA LYS A 160 -14.40 15.52 -20.87
C LYS A 160 -13.18 14.86 -21.51
N ARG A 161 -12.43 14.08 -20.75
CA ARG A 161 -11.24 13.36 -21.22
C ARG A 161 -11.55 11.97 -21.79
N GLU A 162 -12.83 11.60 -21.84
CA GLU A 162 -13.29 10.29 -22.32
C GLU A 162 -12.68 9.11 -21.54
N ILE A 163 -12.43 9.31 -20.22
CA ILE A 163 -11.93 8.27 -19.32
C ILE A 163 -13.08 7.78 -18.46
N ASN A 164 -13.34 6.48 -18.49
CA ASN A 164 -14.37 5.85 -17.68
C ASN A 164 -13.92 5.77 -16.21
N LEU A 165 -14.64 6.42 -15.30
CA LEU A 165 -14.37 6.36 -13.86
C LEU A 165 -15.15 5.22 -13.21
N HIS A 166 -14.44 4.36 -12.49
CA HIS A 166 -14.99 3.24 -11.73
C HIS A 166 -14.69 3.42 -10.24
N TRP A 167 -15.74 3.42 -9.42
CA TRP A 167 -15.60 3.42 -7.97
C TRP A 167 -15.55 1.98 -7.45
N GLN A 168 -14.50 1.65 -6.69
CA GLN A 168 -14.41 0.37 -6.02
C GLN A 168 -15.45 0.29 -4.89
N ASN A 169 -16.34 -0.68 -4.97
CA ASN A 169 -17.32 -0.99 -3.94
C ASN A 169 -17.08 -2.42 -3.43
N TYR A 170 -16.00 -2.58 -2.64
CA TYR A 170 -15.65 -3.87 -2.07
C TYR A 170 -16.33 -4.06 -0.72
N GLU A 171 -17.14 -5.12 -0.60
CA GLU A 171 -17.71 -5.58 0.65
C GLU A 171 -16.94 -6.80 1.15
N CYS A 172 -16.34 -6.66 2.34
CA CYS A 172 -15.62 -7.75 2.98
C CYS A 172 -16.61 -8.82 3.47
N LYS A 173 -16.52 -10.02 2.89
CA LYS A 173 -17.33 -11.15 3.38
C LYS A 173 -16.70 -11.74 4.64
N GLU A 174 -17.54 -12.20 5.55
CA GLU A 174 -17.05 -12.97 6.70
C GLU A 174 -16.45 -14.30 6.23
N TYR A 175 -15.30 -14.65 6.80
CA TYR A 175 -14.62 -15.91 6.55
C TYR A 175 -13.87 -16.36 7.81
N ASN A 176 -13.63 -17.66 7.93
CA ASN A 176 -12.84 -18.21 9.03
C ASN A 176 -11.39 -17.79 8.88
N GLN A 177 -10.85 -17.07 9.87
CA GLN A 177 -9.47 -16.59 9.87
C GLN A 177 -8.52 -17.47 10.68
N LEU A 178 -9.04 -18.22 11.67
CA LEU A 178 -8.27 -19.07 12.58
C LEU A 178 -9.07 -20.32 12.88
#